data_60ad2e018b2d01a29d6a9d1bc2e565dc
#
_entry.id   60ad2e018b2d01a29d6a9d1bc2e565dc
#
_cell.length_a   1.000
_cell.length_b   1.000
_cell.length_c   1.000
_cell.angle_alpha   90.00
_cell.angle_beta   90.00
_cell.angle_gamma   90.00
#
_symmetry.space_group_name_H-M   'P 1'
#
loop_
_entity.id
_entity.type
_entity.pdbx_description
1 polymer ?
#
loop_
_entity_poly.entity_id
_entity_poly.type
_entity_poly.pdbx_seq_one_letter_code
_entity_poly.pdbx_strand_id
1 'polypeptide(L)'
;KMPVRLATRSNPLALLDGIGPSVVNGNLLTIGDDHNAWRHELSRKVRKELGRSWRVFTRERSAVFRVAADTDEALDLLSVTEVQQGTRLNSLGLNYALGNADCAAFYRDLVREGAGRGFAVMTALATRDEVVATLLGIRIGSRYVMLRISNAGEKWAACSPGRLIIDRTIA
;
A
#
# COMPACT_ATOMS: atom_id res chain seq x y z
N LYS A 1 4.04 7.57 -14.88
CA LYS A 1 5.10 7.31 -15.89
C LYS A 1 6.34 6.81 -15.18
N MET A 2 6.80 5.62 -15.55
CA MET A 2 8.14 5.20 -15.15
C MET A 2 9.15 6.13 -15.83
N PRO A 3 10.06 6.78 -15.09
CA PRO A 3 10.99 7.71 -15.70
C PRO A 3 11.93 6.98 -16.65
N VAL A 4 12.21 7.56 -17.82
CA VAL A 4 13.18 7.04 -18.79
C VAL A 4 14.60 7.05 -18.20
N ARG A 5 14.85 7.93 -17.22
CA ARG A 5 16.13 8.02 -16.50
C ARG A 5 15.89 7.92 -15.00
N LEU A 6 16.75 7.17 -14.33
CA LEU A 6 16.85 7.07 -12.88
C LEU A 6 18.09 7.86 -12.46
N ALA A 7 17.89 9.09 -12.00
CA ALA A 7 18.96 10.07 -11.80
C ALA A 7 19.78 10.28 -13.10
N THR A 8 21.06 9.94 -13.11
CA THR A 8 21.97 10.11 -14.26
C THR A 8 21.97 8.90 -15.20
N ARG A 9 21.38 7.76 -14.81
CA ARG A 9 21.43 6.50 -15.58
C ARG A 9 20.13 6.29 -16.34
N SER A 10 20.22 5.65 -17.51
CA SER A 10 19.03 5.17 -18.21
C SER A 10 18.31 4.11 -17.36
N ASN A 11 16.98 4.18 -17.34
CA ASN A 11 16.20 3.13 -16.67
C ASN A 11 16.28 1.84 -17.50
N PRO A 12 16.85 0.75 -16.98
CA PRO A 12 17.02 -0.48 -17.76
C PRO A 12 15.68 -1.06 -18.24
N LEU A 13 14.59 -0.83 -17.52
CA LEU A 13 13.26 -1.27 -17.94
C LEU A 13 12.75 -0.49 -19.17
N ALA A 14 13.25 0.73 -19.42
CA ALA A 14 12.88 1.49 -20.61
C ALA A 14 13.59 0.97 -21.87
N LEU A 15 14.55 0.06 -21.74
CA LEU A 15 15.28 -0.57 -22.84
C LEU A 15 14.67 -1.91 -23.29
N LEU A 16 13.65 -2.40 -22.59
CA LEU A 16 12.95 -3.64 -22.98
C LEU A 16 12.06 -3.40 -24.20
N ASP A 17 12.11 -4.33 -25.14
CA ASP A 17 11.25 -4.32 -26.33
C ASP A 17 9.76 -4.35 -25.92
N GLY A 18 8.92 -3.61 -26.63
CA GLY A 18 7.48 -3.53 -26.37
C GLY A 18 7.09 -2.59 -25.20
N ILE A 19 8.03 -1.93 -24.55
CA ILE A 19 7.75 -0.92 -23.51
C ILE A 19 7.47 0.45 -24.14
N GLY A 20 6.25 0.93 -23.94
CA GLY A 20 5.80 2.26 -24.37
C GLY A 20 5.48 3.20 -23.21
N PRO A 21 5.21 4.48 -23.52
CA PRO A 21 4.73 5.45 -22.51
C PRO A 21 3.41 4.97 -21.90
N SER A 22 3.34 4.93 -20.56
CA SER A 22 2.09 4.64 -19.86
C SER A 22 1.17 5.85 -19.89
N VAL A 23 -0.13 5.63 -20.10
CA VAL A 23 -1.18 6.62 -19.89
C VAL A 23 -1.46 6.87 -18.40
N VAL A 24 -1.01 5.96 -17.53
CA VAL A 24 -1.14 6.08 -16.06
C VAL A 24 -0.01 6.92 -15.51
N ASN A 25 -0.36 7.96 -14.77
CA ASN A 25 0.61 8.82 -14.08
C ASN A 25 0.84 8.28 -12.65
N GLY A 26 2.09 8.23 -12.22
CA GLY A 26 2.44 8.04 -10.81
C GLY A 26 2.35 9.38 -10.07
N ASN A 27 1.96 9.32 -8.80
CA ASN A 27 2.02 10.45 -7.88
C ASN A 27 3.25 10.32 -6.99
N LEU A 28 3.99 11.40 -6.81
CA LEU A 28 5.11 11.48 -5.88
C LEU A 28 4.70 12.39 -4.72
N LEU A 29 4.87 11.89 -3.51
CA LEU A 29 4.72 12.64 -2.28
C LEU A 29 6.10 12.79 -1.65
N THR A 30 6.52 14.02 -1.38
CA THR A 30 7.76 14.30 -0.65
C THR A 30 7.40 14.65 0.78
N ILE A 31 7.93 13.90 1.75
CA ILE A 31 7.60 14.04 3.17
C ILE A 31 8.72 14.73 3.95
N GLY A 32 9.97 14.66 3.43
CA GLY A 32 11.16 15.10 4.17
C GLY A 32 11.54 14.11 5.28
N ASP A 33 12.36 14.58 6.20
CA ASP A 33 12.88 13.77 7.30
C ASP A 33 12.01 13.82 8.57
N ASP A 34 11.02 14.74 8.61
CA ASP A 34 10.08 14.91 9.72
C ASP A 34 8.64 14.78 9.24
N HIS A 35 8.05 13.62 9.49
CA HIS A 35 6.65 13.35 9.19
C HIS A 35 5.69 14.32 9.90
N ASN A 36 5.99 14.75 11.11
CA ASN A 36 5.12 15.68 11.84
C ASN A 36 5.15 17.07 11.19
N ALA A 37 6.33 17.57 10.80
CA ALA A 37 6.45 18.82 10.07
C ALA A 37 5.66 18.76 8.75
N TRP A 38 5.88 17.71 7.94
CA TRP A 38 5.09 17.48 6.73
C TRP A 38 3.59 17.43 7.02
N ARG A 39 3.16 16.76 8.09
CA ARG A 39 1.75 16.68 8.45
C ARG A 39 1.16 18.05 8.79
N HIS A 40 1.94 18.95 9.36
CA HIS A 40 1.53 20.34 9.60
C HIS A 40 1.31 21.15 8.33
N GLU A 41 2.01 20.84 7.23
CA GLU A 41 1.83 21.46 5.91
C GLU A 41 0.53 21.05 5.22
N LEU A 42 -0.05 19.91 5.58
CA LEU A 42 -1.33 19.49 5.06
C LEU A 42 -2.44 20.50 5.41
N SER A 43 -3.40 20.69 4.51
CA SER A 43 -4.53 21.56 4.80
C SER A 43 -5.25 21.16 6.09
N ARG A 44 -5.81 22.12 6.81
CA ARG A 44 -6.58 21.89 8.03
C ARG A 44 -7.69 20.85 7.85
N LYS A 45 -8.32 20.85 6.66
CA LYS A 45 -9.37 19.87 6.31
C LYS A 45 -8.81 18.46 6.31
N VAL A 46 -7.70 18.22 5.60
CA VAL A 46 -7.07 16.89 5.49
C VAL A 46 -6.61 16.39 6.87
N ARG A 47 -5.96 17.24 7.67
CA ARG A 47 -5.56 16.87 9.03
C ARG A 47 -6.73 16.46 9.92
N LYS A 48 -7.84 17.22 9.87
CA LYS A 48 -9.07 16.90 10.63
C LYS A 48 -9.67 15.57 10.17
N GLU A 49 -9.71 15.33 8.86
CA GLU A 49 -10.23 14.08 8.29
C GLU A 49 -9.39 12.87 8.71
N LEU A 50 -8.06 12.94 8.61
CA LEU A 50 -7.16 11.88 9.05
C LEU A 50 -7.30 11.60 10.55
N GLY A 51 -7.35 12.66 11.38
CA GLY A 51 -7.57 12.52 12.82
C GLY A 51 -8.95 11.93 13.15
N ARG A 52 -10.00 12.30 12.39
CA ARG A 52 -11.32 11.68 12.53
C ARG A 52 -11.29 10.20 12.15
N SER A 53 -10.69 9.87 11.01
CA SER A 53 -10.57 8.49 10.52
C SER A 53 -9.90 7.59 11.55
N TRP A 54 -8.80 8.05 12.15
CA TRP A 54 -8.12 7.32 13.21
C TRP A 54 -9.01 7.11 14.43
N ARG A 55 -9.67 8.16 14.92
CA ARG A 55 -10.60 8.03 16.07
C ARG A 55 -11.79 7.11 15.77
N VAL A 56 -12.30 7.10 14.53
CA VAL A 56 -13.37 6.17 14.14
C VAL A 56 -12.87 4.73 14.14
N PHE A 57 -11.70 4.48 13.56
CA PHE A 57 -11.09 3.16 13.54
C PHE A 57 -10.81 2.64 14.96
N THR A 58 -10.23 3.46 15.82
CA THR A 58 -9.85 3.08 17.21
C THR A 58 -11.01 3.06 18.20
N ARG A 59 -12.26 3.27 17.77
CA ARG A 59 -13.44 2.93 18.58
C ARG A 59 -13.54 1.43 18.84
N GLU A 60 -13.09 0.64 17.88
CA GLU A 60 -12.87 -0.78 18.11
C GLU A 60 -11.61 -0.94 19.00
N ARG A 61 -11.79 -1.50 20.22
CA ARG A 61 -10.73 -1.57 21.23
C ARG A 61 -9.51 -2.38 20.81
N SER A 62 -9.72 -3.34 19.92
CA SER A 62 -8.66 -4.19 19.37
C SER A 62 -8.00 -3.62 18.12
N ALA A 63 -8.41 -2.41 17.68
CA ALA A 63 -7.89 -1.79 16.47
C ALA A 63 -6.42 -1.42 16.59
N VAL A 64 -5.61 -1.88 15.65
CA VAL A 64 -4.16 -1.67 15.61
C VAL A 64 -3.69 -1.39 14.19
N PHE A 65 -2.68 -0.53 14.07
CA PHE A 65 -1.82 -0.47 12.90
C PHE A 65 -0.56 -1.28 13.19
N ARG A 66 -0.14 -2.11 12.25
CA ARG A 66 1.09 -2.90 12.38
C ARG A 66 1.83 -3.03 11.06
N VAL A 67 3.14 -3.19 11.17
CA VAL A 67 4.01 -3.66 10.11
C VAL A 67 4.18 -5.16 10.31
N ALA A 68 4.16 -5.95 9.25
CA ALA A 68 4.41 -7.39 9.36
C ALA A 68 5.77 -7.64 10.06
N ALA A 69 5.76 -8.49 11.07
CA ALA A 69 6.93 -8.77 11.91
C ALA A 69 7.95 -9.66 11.19
N ASP A 70 7.46 -10.54 10.32
CA ASP A 70 8.27 -11.51 9.58
C ASP A 70 7.69 -11.78 8.18
N THR A 71 8.33 -12.68 7.46
CA THR A 71 7.94 -13.06 6.10
C THR A 71 6.62 -13.82 6.07
N ASP A 72 6.35 -14.66 7.05
CA ASP A 72 5.13 -15.45 7.09
C ASP A 72 3.92 -14.55 7.32
N GLU A 73 3.98 -13.63 8.28
CA GLU A 73 2.94 -12.63 8.47
C GLU A 73 2.75 -11.75 7.22
N ALA A 74 3.84 -11.38 6.54
CA ALA A 74 3.75 -10.58 5.31
C ALA A 74 3.04 -11.35 4.18
N LEU A 75 3.27 -12.65 4.05
CA LEU A 75 2.60 -13.51 3.08
C LEU A 75 1.12 -13.72 3.43
N ASP A 76 0.78 -13.85 4.70
CA ASP A 76 -0.61 -13.91 5.16
C ASP A 76 -1.36 -12.61 4.82
N LEU A 77 -0.77 -11.46 5.09
CA LEU A 77 -1.35 -10.16 4.73
C LEU A 77 -1.45 -9.97 3.21
N LEU A 78 -0.51 -10.51 2.42
CA LEU A 78 -0.63 -10.50 0.97
C LEU A 78 -1.83 -11.33 0.50
N SER A 79 -2.05 -12.49 1.10
CA SER A 79 -3.21 -13.34 0.80
C SER A 79 -4.54 -12.61 1.09
N VAL A 80 -4.61 -11.90 2.22
CA VAL A 80 -5.75 -11.01 2.52
C VAL A 80 -5.92 -9.92 1.47
N THR A 81 -4.81 -9.32 1.02
CA THR A 81 -4.82 -8.29 -0.04
C THR A 81 -5.45 -8.84 -1.31
N GLU A 82 -5.05 -10.04 -1.72
CA GLU A 82 -5.57 -10.70 -2.93
C GLU A 82 -7.07 -10.93 -2.85
N VAL A 83 -7.55 -11.46 -1.73
CA VAL A 83 -8.99 -11.71 -1.49
C VAL A 83 -9.79 -10.41 -1.51
N GLN A 84 -9.35 -9.40 -0.77
CA GLN A 84 -10.06 -8.11 -0.67
C GLN A 84 -10.11 -7.38 -2.02
N GLN A 85 -9.01 -7.37 -2.78
CA GLN A 85 -8.97 -6.77 -4.12
C GLN A 85 -9.86 -7.53 -5.10
N GLY A 86 -9.78 -8.88 -5.10
CA GLY A 86 -10.61 -9.72 -5.97
C GLY A 86 -12.09 -9.51 -5.69
N THR A 87 -12.50 -9.55 -4.43
CA THR A 87 -13.90 -9.30 -4.03
C THR A 87 -14.39 -7.93 -4.50
N ARG A 88 -13.58 -6.88 -4.29
CA ARG A 88 -13.96 -5.53 -4.72
C ARG A 88 -14.07 -5.39 -6.22
N LEU A 89 -13.11 -5.90 -7.00
CA LEU A 89 -13.15 -5.78 -8.45
C LEU A 89 -14.27 -6.60 -9.06
N ASN A 90 -14.52 -7.81 -8.54
CA ASN A 90 -15.63 -8.64 -8.96
C ASN A 90 -16.99 -7.97 -8.69
N SER A 91 -17.16 -7.30 -7.54
CA SER A 91 -18.39 -6.55 -7.24
C SER A 91 -18.63 -5.36 -8.17
N LEU A 92 -17.58 -4.85 -8.81
CA LEU A 92 -17.66 -3.79 -9.82
C LEU A 92 -17.78 -4.33 -11.25
N GLY A 93 -17.85 -5.64 -11.45
CA GLY A 93 -17.85 -6.28 -12.77
C GLY A 93 -16.51 -6.15 -13.52
N LEU A 94 -15.42 -5.86 -12.80
CA LEU A 94 -14.09 -5.68 -13.37
C LEU A 94 -13.26 -6.94 -13.24
N ASN A 95 -12.45 -7.23 -14.28
CA ASN A 95 -11.51 -8.34 -14.23
C ASN A 95 -10.35 -8.03 -13.26
N TYR A 96 -10.06 -8.96 -12.36
CA TYR A 96 -8.93 -8.88 -11.44
C TYR A 96 -7.65 -9.40 -12.13
N ALA A 97 -7.02 -8.56 -12.93
CA ALA A 97 -5.82 -8.92 -13.70
C ALA A 97 -4.65 -9.40 -12.83
N LEU A 98 -4.52 -8.89 -11.59
CA LEU A 98 -3.48 -9.33 -10.65
C LEU A 98 -3.77 -10.70 -10.01
N GLY A 99 -4.95 -11.26 -10.24
CA GLY A 99 -5.33 -12.59 -9.77
C GLY A 99 -4.85 -13.73 -10.67
N ASN A 100 -4.19 -13.43 -11.81
CA ASN A 100 -3.59 -14.50 -12.61
C ASN A 100 -2.39 -15.12 -11.87
N ALA A 101 -2.08 -16.39 -12.20
CA ALA A 101 -1.08 -17.18 -11.49
C ALA A 101 0.31 -16.54 -11.49
N ASP A 102 0.72 -15.94 -12.60
CA ASP A 102 2.06 -15.34 -12.76
C ASP A 102 2.21 -14.06 -11.91
N CYS A 103 1.18 -13.20 -11.94
CA CYS A 103 1.17 -12.00 -11.10
C CYS A 103 1.14 -12.37 -9.61
N ALA A 104 0.35 -13.36 -9.23
CA ALA A 104 0.29 -13.82 -7.85
C ALA A 104 1.63 -14.42 -7.40
N ALA A 105 2.27 -15.24 -8.24
CA ALA A 105 3.60 -15.79 -7.98
C ALA A 105 4.64 -14.67 -7.82
N PHE A 106 4.66 -13.70 -8.74
CA PHE A 106 5.57 -12.55 -8.65
C PHE A 106 5.46 -11.81 -7.32
N TYR A 107 4.24 -11.50 -6.86
CA TYR A 107 4.07 -10.77 -5.58
C TYR A 107 4.44 -11.62 -4.37
N ARG A 108 4.18 -12.93 -4.39
CA ARG A 108 4.61 -13.84 -3.34
C ARG A 108 6.12 -13.95 -3.26
N ASP A 109 6.80 -14.05 -4.40
CA ASP A 109 8.26 -14.08 -4.44
C ASP A 109 8.86 -12.75 -3.99
N LEU A 110 8.29 -11.62 -4.42
CA LEU A 110 8.69 -10.31 -3.97
C LEU A 110 8.62 -10.18 -2.44
N VAL A 111 7.54 -10.65 -1.81
CA VAL A 111 7.37 -10.61 -0.36
C VAL A 111 8.30 -11.61 0.31
N ARG A 112 8.39 -12.85 -0.17
CA ARG A 112 9.25 -13.91 0.38
C ARG A 112 10.71 -13.49 0.43
N GLU A 113 11.22 -12.93 -0.65
CA GLU A 113 12.62 -12.53 -0.76
C GLU A 113 12.91 -11.15 -0.16
N GLY A 114 11.90 -10.29 -0.10
CA GLY A 114 12.07 -8.89 0.26
C GLY A 114 11.73 -8.53 1.70
N ALA A 115 10.80 -9.24 2.35
CA ALA A 115 10.29 -8.84 3.67
C ALA A 115 11.40 -8.93 4.75
N GLY A 116 12.08 -10.06 4.85
CA GLY A 116 13.17 -10.25 5.82
C GLY A 116 14.38 -9.33 5.62
N ARG A 117 14.48 -8.69 4.44
CA ARG A 117 15.54 -7.71 4.10
C ARG A 117 15.06 -6.26 4.28
N GLY A 118 13.81 -6.04 4.68
CA GLY A 118 13.20 -4.71 4.77
C GLY A 118 13.01 -4.01 3.41
N PHE A 119 13.10 -4.76 2.30
CA PHE A 119 12.85 -4.26 0.95
C PHE A 119 11.35 -4.27 0.64
N ALA A 120 10.67 -5.40 0.83
CA ALA A 120 9.22 -5.45 0.76
C ALA A 120 8.64 -5.17 2.16
N VAL A 121 7.70 -4.22 2.21
CA VAL A 121 7.09 -3.77 3.46
C VAL A 121 5.59 -4.00 3.36
N MET A 122 5.06 -4.87 4.23
CA MET A 122 3.62 -5.09 4.39
C MET A 122 3.13 -4.41 5.66
N THR A 123 2.09 -3.61 5.54
CA THR A 123 1.41 -2.97 6.68
C THR A 123 -0.06 -3.31 6.71
N ALA A 124 -0.65 -3.28 7.88
CA ALA A 124 -2.07 -3.56 8.07
C ALA A 124 -2.73 -2.64 9.11
N LEU A 125 -3.99 -2.30 8.84
CA LEU A 125 -4.96 -1.93 9.85
C LEU A 125 -5.75 -3.18 10.21
N ALA A 126 -5.73 -3.59 11.45
CA ALA A 126 -6.37 -4.83 11.89
C ALA A 126 -7.14 -4.65 13.20
N THR A 127 -8.09 -5.53 13.42
CA THR A 127 -8.74 -5.76 14.70
C THR A 127 -8.46 -7.20 15.12
N ARG A 128 -9.00 -7.63 16.27
CA ARG A 128 -8.90 -9.04 16.69
C ARG A 128 -9.53 -9.98 15.64
N ASP A 129 -10.62 -9.54 15.00
CA ASP A 129 -11.46 -10.42 14.20
C ASP A 129 -11.17 -10.34 12.70
N GLU A 130 -10.56 -9.25 12.22
CA GLU A 130 -10.33 -9.07 10.79
C GLU A 130 -9.21 -8.07 10.46
N VAL A 131 -8.64 -8.22 9.26
CA VAL A 131 -7.76 -7.25 8.64
C VAL A 131 -8.60 -6.25 7.84
N VAL A 132 -8.57 -5.00 8.27
CA VAL A 132 -9.40 -3.90 7.74
C VAL A 132 -8.83 -3.28 6.48
N ALA A 133 -7.50 -3.16 6.41
CA ALA A 133 -6.79 -2.71 5.22
C ALA A 133 -5.38 -3.25 5.20
N THR A 134 -4.81 -3.41 4.02
CA THR A 134 -3.41 -3.76 3.80
C THR A 134 -2.75 -2.81 2.83
N LEU A 135 -1.44 -2.66 2.95
CA LEU A 135 -0.61 -1.92 2.00
C LEU A 135 0.72 -2.63 1.82
N LEU A 136 0.99 -3.10 0.61
CA LEU A 136 2.29 -3.59 0.17
C LEU A 136 3.03 -2.49 -0.55
N GLY A 137 4.27 -2.26 -0.17
CA GLY A 137 5.19 -1.40 -0.90
C GLY A 137 6.62 -1.92 -0.86
N ILE A 138 7.47 -1.26 -1.61
CA ILE A 138 8.92 -1.51 -1.60
C ILE A 138 9.65 -0.26 -1.14
N ARG A 139 10.70 -0.47 -0.34
CA ARG A 139 11.58 0.59 0.16
C ARG A 139 12.94 0.51 -0.53
N ILE A 140 13.34 1.61 -1.17
CA ILE A 140 14.63 1.74 -1.84
C ILE A 140 15.28 3.04 -1.35
N GLY A 141 16.24 2.91 -0.45
CA GLY A 141 16.82 4.07 0.24
C GLY A 141 15.75 4.87 0.99
N SER A 142 15.62 6.15 0.69
CA SER A 142 14.63 7.06 1.27
C SER A 142 13.27 7.06 0.54
N ARG A 143 13.05 6.15 -0.42
CA ARG A 143 11.82 6.10 -1.20
C ARG A 143 10.99 4.89 -0.80
N TYR A 144 9.69 5.12 -0.63
CA TYR A 144 8.69 4.07 -0.50
C TYR A 144 7.76 4.10 -1.72
N VAL A 145 7.64 2.98 -2.41
CA VAL A 145 6.77 2.85 -3.59
C VAL A 145 5.60 1.94 -3.23
N MET A 146 4.41 2.50 -3.19
CA MET A 146 3.18 1.73 -2.98
C MET A 146 2.88 0.87 -4.20
N LEU A 147 2.70 -0.42 -4.00
CA LEU A 147 2.42 -1.39 -5.05
C LEU A 147 0.97 -1.88 -5.01
N ARG A 148 0.50 -2.31 -3.85
CA ARG A 148 -0.85 -2.88 -3.69
C ARG A 148 -1.49 -2.37 -2.41
N ILE A 149 -2.76 -2.00 -2.50
CA ILE A 149 -3.57 -1.56 -1.36
C ILE A 149 -4.93 -2.27 -1.42
N SER A 150 -5.44 -2.68 -0.27
CA SER A 150 -6.77 -3.25 -0.15
C SER A 150 -7.50 -2.79 1.10
N ASN A 151 -8.80 -3.06 1.17
CA ASN A 151 -9.59 -2.84 2.37
C ASN A 151 -10.82 -3.76 2.40
N ALA A 152 -11.35 -3.97 3.61
CA ALA A 152 -12.47 -4.87 3.91
C ALA A 152 -13.86 -4.34 3.47
N GLY A 153 -13.93 -3.26 2.70
CA GLY A 153 -15.18 -2.78 2.10
C GLY A 153 -16.01 -1.86 3.00
N GLU A 154 -17.32 -1.87 2.80
CA GLU A 154 -18.27 -0.86 3.30
C GLU A 154 -18.35 -0.78 4.82
N LYS A 155 -18.23 -1.88 5.54
CA LYS A 155 -18.26 -1.91 7.01
C LYS A 155 -17.33 -0.88 7.64
N TRP A 156 -16.18 -0.63 7.02
CA TRP A 156 -15.15 0.28 7.49
C TRP A 156 -15.09 1.62 6.74
N ALA A 157 -16.01 1.88 5.83
CA ALA A 157 -16.01 3.09 5.00
C ALA A 157 -15.92 4.39 5.82
N ALA A 158 -16.55 4.43 7.00
CA ALA A 158 -16.57 5.59 7.89
C ALA A 158 -15.19 6.04 8.36
N CYS A 159 -14.18 5.13 8.42
CA CYS A 159 -12.80 5.46 8.76
C CYS A 159 -11.89 5.66 7.54
N SER A 160 -12.41 5.52 6.31
CA SER A 160 -11.62 5.66 5.07
C SER A 160 -10.32 4.84 5.12
N PRO A 161 -10.38 3.50 5.24
CA PRO A 161 -9.25 2.67 5.60
C PRO A 161 -8.09 2.74 4.61
N GLY A 162 -8.36 2.91 3.31
CA GLY A 162 -7.32 3.08 2.30
C GLY A 162 -6.48 4.34 2.49
N ARG A 163 -7.11 5.48 2.84
CA ARG A 163 -6.38 6.71 3.16
C ARG A 163 -5.65 6.59 4.49
N LEU A 164 -6.30 5.97 5.46
CA LEU A 164 -5.77 5.83 6.81
C LEU A 164 -4.52 4.95 6.84
N ILE A 165 -4.49 3.83 6.11
CA ILE A 165 -3.32 2.97 6.06
C ILE A 165 -2.13 3.67 5.39
N ILE A 166 -2.36 4.48 4.36
CA ILE A 166 -1.30 5.30 3.76
C ILE A 166 -0.72 6.25 4.80
N ASP A 167 -1.56 7.04 5.48
CA ASP A 167 -1.14 7.98 6.53
C ASP A 167 -0.31 7.30 7.62
N ARG A 168 -0.68 6.07 8.01
CA ARG A 168 0.03 5.31 9.03
C ARG A 168 1.32 4.67 8.55
N THR A 169 1.36 4.25 7.30
CA THR A 169 2.57 3.62 6.72
C THR A 169 3.70 4.63 6.51
N ILE A 170 3.37 5.89 6.28
CA ILE A 170 4.36 6.96 6.07
C ILE A 170 4.75 7.70 7.37
N ALA A 171 4.10 7.38 8.49
CA ALA A 171 4.38 7.95 9.82
C ALA A 171 5.51 7.19 10.53
#